data_4205a6438f4e8902a69dbd786f9b6b60
#
_entry.id   4205a6438f4e8902a69dbd786f9b6b60
#
_cell.length_a   1.000
_cell.length_b   1.000
_cell.length_c   1.000
_cell.angle_alpha   90.00
_cell.angle_beta   90.00
_cell.angle_gamma   90.00
#
_symmetry.space_group_name_H-M   'P 1'
#
loop_
_entity.id
_entity.type
_entity.pdbx_description
1 polymer ?
#
loop_
_entity_poly.entity_id
_entity_poly.type
_entity_poly.pdbx_seq_one_letter_code
_entity_poly.pdbx_strand_id
1 'polypeptide(L)'
;MLDGLIGNAKSYPLVVDTRYDSSAVAMIRDIVDDTIDAGVLWGPLAGYYAKQSKERLTVVPLLKETNGSRMTYRIGMGVRYSDQNWKRQLNQLIQAKQPAITEILLSYGVPLIDEDNHLVEPASNAK
;
A
#
# COMPACT_ATOMS: atom_id res chain seq x y z
N MET A 1 -12.57 0.45 21.84
CA MET A 1 -11.21 0.77 22.29
C MET A 1 -10.39 -0.50 22.33
N LEU A 2 -9.26 -0.50 21.63
CA LEU A 2 -8.28 -1.60 21.66
C LEU A 2 -7.37 -1.52 22.91
N ASP A 3 -7.90 -0.93 23.98
CA ASP A 3 -7.18 -0.66 25.23
C ASP A 3 -6.88 -1.99 25.93
N GLY A 4 -5.72 -2.54 25.69
CA GLY A 4 -5.22 -3.76 26.32
C GLY A 4 -4.58 -4.77 25.36
N LEU A 5 -4.73 -4.58 24.04
CA LEU A 5 -4.08 -5.43 23.03
C LEU A 5 -2.72 -4.88 22.58
N ILE A 6 -2.46 -3.56 22.80
CA ILE A 6 -1.20 -2.92 22.45
C ILE A 6 -0.41 -2.67 23.74
N GLY A 7 0.59 -3.51 24.00
CA GLY A 7 1.45 -3.35 25.17
C GLY A 7 2.36 -2.12 25.04
N ASN A 8 3.11 -2.02 23.96
CA ASN A 8 4.03 -0.92 23.68
C ASN A 8 3.89 -0.48 22.21
N ALA A 9 3.78 0.83 21.97
CA ALA A 9 3.75 1.40 20.63
C ALA A 9 5.10 2.05 20.30
N LYS A 10 5.73 1.63 19.20
CA LYS A 10 6.92 2.26 18.64
C LYS A 10 6.52 3.14 17.45
N SER A 11 6.90 4.40 17.47
CA SER A 11 6.63 5.35 16.39
C SER A 11 7.80 5.42 15.42
N TYR A 12 7.48 5.45 14.12
CA TYR A 12 8.45 5.57 13.04
C TYR A 12 8.24 6.92 12.34
N PRO A 13 9.00 7.96 12.70
CA PRO A 13 8.83 9.29 12.12
C PRO A 13 9.15 9.27 10.62
N LEU A 14 8.44 10.10 9.85
CA LEU A 14 8.73 10.28 8.44
C LEU A 14 10.14 10.85 8.26
N VAL A 15 11.02 10.08 7.62
CA VAL A 15 12.36 10.52 7.26
C VAL A 15 12.34 11.04 5.83
N VAL A 16 12.60 12.33 5.66
CA VAL A 16 12.66 13.01 4.35
C VAL A 16 14.07 12.98 3.77
N ASP A 17 15.07 12.79 4.62
CA ASP A 17 16.48 12.75 4.22
C ASP A 17 16.82 11.37 3.60
N THR A 18 17.12 11.37 2.31
CA THR A 18 17.44 10.15 1.55
C THR A 18 18.76 9.46 1.95
N ARG A 19 19.55 10.07 2.84
CA ARG A 19 20.77 9.45 3.40
C ARG A 19 20.49 8.41 4.48
N TYR A 20 19.27 8.38 4.99
CA TYR A 20 18.83 7.44 6.01
C TYR A 20 17.84 6.44 5.43
N ASP A 21 17.81 5.24 5.99
CA ASP A 21 16.79 4.26 5.68
C ASP A 21 15.39 4.87 5.89
N SER A 22 14.47 4.60 4.98
CA SER A 22 13.09 5.04 5.17
C SER A 22 12.51 4.39 6.42
N SER A 23 11.62 5.11 7.11
CA SER A 23 10.89 4.58 8.28
C SER A 23 10.15 3.26 7.97
N ALA A 24 9.72 3.06 6.73
CA ALA A 24 9.13 1.81 6.27
C ALA A 24 10.12 0.64 6.30
N VAL A 25 11.35 0.84 5.83
CA VAL A 25 12.41 -0.18 5.87
C VAL A 25 12.76 -0.53 7.31
N ALA A 26 12.90 0.50 8.16
CA ALA A 26 13.20 0.29 9.58
C ALA A 26 12.08 -0.52 10.29
N MET A 27 10.81 -0.21 10.01
CA MET A 27 9.67 -0.95 10.57
C MET A 27 9.67 -2.42 10.11
N ILE A 28 9.88 -2.69 8.82
CA ILE A 28 9.93 -4.06 8.29
C ILE A 28 11.09 -4.85 8.91
N ARG A 29 12.24 -4.22 9.08
CA ARG A 29 13.39 -4.83 9.77
C ARG A 29 13.06 -5.19 11.21
N ASP A 30 12.45 -4.28 11.95
CA ASP A 30 12.06 -4.52 13.34
C ASP A 30 11.03 -5.67 13.49
N ILE A 31 10.15 -5.88 12.49
CA ILE A 31 9.25 -7.04 12.46
C ILE A 31 10.05 -8.33 12.22
N VAL A 32 10.98 -8.32 11.27
CA VAL A 32 11.81 -9.49 10.93
C VAL A 32 12.73 -9.88 12.09
N ASP A 33 13.21 -8.90 12.85
CA ASP A 33 14.10 -9.08 14.00
C ASP A 33 13.33 -9.33 15.32
N ASP A 34 12.02 -9.60 15.26
CA ASP A 34 11.13 -9.82 16.41
C ASP A 34 11.17 -8.68 17.45
N THR A 35 11.54 -7.46 17.03
CA THR A 35 11.54 -6.27 17.89
C THR A 35 10.12 -5.73 18.09
N ILE A 36 9.26 -5.89 17.09
CA ILE A 36 7.82 -5.60 17.14
C ILE A 36 7.04 -6.73 16.48
N ASP A 37 5.83 -7.00 16.96
CA ASP A 37 4.98 -8.08 16.47
C ASP A 37 4.24 -7.72 15.18
N ALA A 38 3.91 -6.44 14.98
CA ALA A 38 3.19 -5.95 13.80
C ALA A 38 3.45 -4.47 13.57
N GLY A 39 3.28 -4.02 12.34
CA GLY A 39 3.41 -2.62 11.95
C GLY A 39 2.23 -2.14 11.11
N VAL A 40 1.86 -0.88 11.25
CA VAL A 40 0.86 -0.22 10.40
C VAL A 40 1.58 0.73 9.46
N LEU A 41 1.42 0.51 8.17
CA LEU A 41 2.15 1.21 7.13
C LEU A 41 1.23 1.47 5.92
N TRP A 42 1.55 2.46 5.10
CA TRP A 42 0.84 2.69 3.86
C TRP A 42 0.98 1.46 2.93
N GLY A 43 -0.17 0.95 2.44
CA GLY A 43 -0.27 -0.31 1.73
C GLY A 43 0.76 -0.54 0.62
N PRO A 44 0.98 0.39 -0.33
CA PRO A 44 2.01 0.25 -1.35
C PRO A 44 3.42 0.03 -0.81
N LEU A 45 3.80 0.73 0.25
CA LEU A 45 5.11 0.53 0.90
C LEU A 45 5.15 -0.80 1.66
N ALA A 46 4.09 -1.12 2.41
CA ALA A 46 3.98 -2.39 3.12
C ALA A 46 4.15 -3.58 2.18
N GLY A 47 3.37 -3.59 1.08
CA GLY A 47 3.41 -4.68 0.11
C GLY A 47 4.75 -4.81 -0.60
N TYR A 48 5.32 -3.67 -1.01
CA TYR A 48 6.62 -3.67 -1.70
C TYR A 48 7.73 -4.22 -0.80
N TYR A 49 7.89 -3.68 0.41
CA TYR A 49 8.97 -4.11 1.30
C TYR A 49 8.74 -5.52 1.88
N ALA A 50 7.49 -5.90 2.16
CA ALA A 50 7.18 -7.27 2.55
C ALA A 50 7.57 -8.27 1.45
N LYS A 51 7.34 -7.92 0.17
CA LYS A 51 7.75 -8.76 -0.96
C LYS A 51 9.27 -8.82 -1.14
N GLN A 52 10.00 -7.75 -0.81
CA GLN A 52 11.47 -7.71 -0.85
C GLN A 52 12.12 -8.44 0.33
N SER A 53 11.40 -8.61 1.42
CA SER A 53 11.87 -9.35 2.57
C SER A 53 12.10 -10.83 2.22
N LYS A 54 13.16 -11.43 2.76
CA LYS A 54 13.42 -12.87 2.67
C LYS A 54 12.48 -13.67 3.56
N GLU A 55 11.94 -13.03 4.59
CA GLU A 55 11.00 -13.62 5.53
C GLU A 55 9.57 -13.55 4.99
N ARG A 56 8.72 -14.49 5.43
CA ARG A 56 7.30 -14.50 5.09
C ARG A 56 6.54 -13.48 5.93
N LEU A 57 6.29 -12.31 5.36
CA LEU A 57 5.45 -11.29 5.95
C LEU A 57 4.07 -11.29 5.32
N THR A 58 3.03 -11.18 6.14
CA THR A 58 1.65 -11.06 5.69
C THR A 58 1.20 -9.62 5.75
N VAL A 59 0.72 -9.09 4.63
CA VAL A 59 0.13 -7.75 4.56
C VAL A 59 -1.39 -7.86 4.56
N VAL A 60 -2.02 -7.31 5.60
CA VAL A 60 -3.48 -7.34 5.77
C VAL A 60 -4.02 -5.92 5.63
N PRO A 61 -4.82 -5.61 4.58
CA PRO A 61 -5.46 -4.32 4.44
C PRO A 61 -6.49 -4.04 5.53
N LEU A 62 -6.49 -2.82 6.07
CA LEU A 62 -7.44 -2.37 7.08
C LEU A 62 -8.74 -1.91 6.40
N LEU A 63 -9.62 -2.84 6.03
CA LEU A 63 -10.86 -2.58 5.28
C LEU A 63 -12.09 -2.41 6.17
N LYS A 64 -12.03 -2.87 7.42
CA LYS A 64 -13.18 -2.95 8.33
C LYS A 64 -13.19 -1.85 9.40
N GLU A 65 -12.34 -0.85 9.28
CA GLU A 65 -12.32 0.28 10.22
C GLU A 65 -13.58 1.14 10.07
N THR A 66 -14.42 1.15 11.10
CA THR A 66 -15.67 1.91 11.13
C THR A 66 -15.59 3.19 11.95
N ASN A 67 -14.59 3.33 12.82
CA ASN A 67 -14.48 4.40 13.81
C ASN A 67 -13.38 5.43 13.52
N GLY A 68 -12.89 5.51 12.27
CA GLY A 68 -11.79 6.40 11.91
C GLY A 68 -11.88 6.93 10.49
N SER A 69 -10.79 7.52 10.04
CA SER A 69 -10.64 7.93 8.65
C SER A 69 -10.63 6.70 7.73
N ARG A 70 -11.23 6.85 6.56
CA ARG A 70 -11.21 5.80 5.55
C ARG A 70 -9.77 5.42 5.20
N MET A 71 -9.40 4.13 5.33
CA MET A 71 -8.05 3.62 5.06
C MET A 71 -7.85 3.16 3.61
N THR A 72 -8.85 3.39 2.75
CA THR A 72 -8.79 3.08 1.32
C THR A 72 -8.75 4.36 0.50
N TYR A 73 -7.85 4.43 -0.48
CA TYR A 73 -7.61 5.62 -1.27
C TYR A 73 -7.69 5.34 -2.76
N ARG A 74 -8.31 6.27 -3.49
CA ARG A 74 -8.23 6.28 -4.96
C ARG A 74 -7.03 7.12 -5.36
N ILE A 75 -6.13 6.53 -6.13
CA ILE A 75 -4.95 7.23 -6.65
C ILE A 75 -5.30 7.77 -8.04
N GLY A 76 -5.02 9.05 -8.26
CA GLY A 76 -5.28 9.73 -9.51
C GLY A 76 -4.12 10.59 -9.98
N MET A 77 -4.16 11.02 -11.23
CA MET A 77 -3.21 11.97 -11.79
C MET A 77 -3.75 13.40 -11.65
N GLY A 78 -2.93 14.30 -11.12
CA GLY A 78 -3.24 15.74 -11.07
C GLY A 78 -2.88 16.42 -12.38
N VAL A 79 -3.79 17.25 -12.89
CA VAL A 79 -3.57 18.11 -14.06
C VAL A 79 -4.02 19.54 -13.74
N ARG A 80 -3.51 20.54 -14.46
CA ARG A 80 -3.97 21.92 -14.29
C ARG A 80 -5.45 22.02 -14.66
N TYR A 81 -6.17 22.89 -13.97
CA TYR A 81 -7.60 23.10 -14.19
C TYR A 81 -7.94 23.46 -15.64
N SER A 82 -7.10 24.25 -16.30
CA SER A 82 -7.26 24.67 -17.72
C SER A 82 -7.12 23.52 -18.71
N ASP A 83 -6.46 22.41 -18.35
CA ASP A 83 -6.02 21.36 -19.29
C ASP A 83 -7.07 20.24 -19.43
N GLN A 84 -8.33 20.62 -19.68
CA GLN A 84 -9.45 19.67 -19.74
C GLN A 84 -9.33 18.65 -20.89
N ASN A 85 -8.73 19.03 -22.02
CA ASN A 85 -8.46 18.10 -23.12
C ASN A 85 -7.44 17.04 -22.71
N TRP A 86 -6.36 17.47 -22.04
CA TRP A 86 -5.34 16.57 -21.51
C TRP A 86 -5.90 15.62 -20.47
N LYS A 87 -6.73 16.12 -19.56
CA LYS A 87 -7.45 15.29 -18.57
C LYS A 87 -8.25 14.16 -19.26
N ARG A 88 -9.00 14.49 -20.33
CA ARG A 88 -9.79 13.48 -21.06
C ARG A 88 -8.89 12.42 -21.71
N GLN A 89 -7.80 12.83 -22.34
CA GLN A 89 -6.84 11.90 -22.94
C GLN A 89 -6.20 10.98 -21.90
N LEU A 90 -5.78 11.51 -20.75
CA LEU A 90 -5.23 10.73 -19.65
C LEU A 90 -6.25 9.71 -19.10
N ASN A 91 -7.50 10.13 -18.90
CA ASN A 91 -8.53 9.22 -18.43
C ASN A 91 -8.78 8.06 -19.42
N GLN A 92 -8.83 8.35 -20.71
CA GLN A 92 -8.94 7.31 -21.75
C GLN A 92 -7.74 6.37 -21.74
N LEU A 93 -6.52 6.92 -21.61
CA LEU A 93 -5.31 6.12 -21.54
C LEU A 93 -5.27 5.22 -20.30
N ILE A 94 -5.61 5.76 -19.14
CA ILE A 94 -5.68 5.01 -17.88
C ILE A 94 -6.70 3.87 -18.04
N GLN A 95 -7.89 4.17 -18.53
CA GLN A 95 -8.93 3.15 -18.73
C GLN A 95 -8.48 2.05 -19.71
N ALA A 96 -7.86 2.42 -20.83
CA ALA A 96 -7.36 1.46 -21.82
C ALA A 96 -6.19 0.60 -21.30
N LYS A 97 -5.40 1.13 -20.35
CA LYS A 97 -4.22 0.46 -19.80
C LYS A 97 -4.43 -0.11 -18.38
N GLN A 98 -5.66 -0.02 -17.86
CA GLN A 98 -5.96 -0.48 -16.50
C GLN A 98 -5.49 -1.91 -16.20
N PRO A 99 -5.67 -2.92 -17.09
CA PRO A 99 -5.17 -4.26 -16.83
C PRO A 99 -3.65 -4.31 -16.64
N ALA A 100 -2.91 -3.61 -17.51
CA ALA A 100 -1.45 -3.57 -17.42
C ALA A 100 -0.96 -2.81 -16.16
N ILE A 101 -1.65 -1.73 -15.77
CA ILE A 101 -1.37 -1.01 -14.52
C ILE A 101 -1.59 -1.92 -13.32
N THR A 102 -2.71 -2.64 -13.29
CA THR A 102 -3.04 -3.59 -12.22
C THR A 102 -1.96 -4.68 -12.11
N GLU A 103 -1.56 -5.27 -13.22
CA GLU A 103 -0.52 -6.31 -13.25
C GLU A 103 0.82 -5.78 -12.70
N ILE A 104 1.24 -4.58 -13.13
CA ILE A 104 2.46 -3.95 -12.62
C ILE A 104 2.37 -3.74 -11.10
N LEU A 105 1.29 -3.16 -10.61
CA LEU A 105 1.14 -2.89 -9.18
C LEU A 105 1.15 -4.18 -8.35
N LEU A 106 0.44 -5.22 -8.79
CA LEU A 106 0.47 -6.54 -8.16
C LEU A 106 1.87 -7.18 -8.21
N SER A 107 2.61 -6.97 -9.32
CA SER A 107 3.99 -7.46 -9.42
C SER A 107 4.93 -6.83 -8.40
N TYR A 108 4.62 -5.62 -7.94
CA TYR A 108 5.34 -4.94 -6.83
C TYR A 108 4.80 -5.28 -5.44
N GLY A 109 3.76 -6.11 -5.34
CA GLY A 109 3.15 -6.49 -4.06
C GLY A 109 2.16 -5.45 -3.51
N VAL A 110 1.76 -4.46 -4.30
CA VAL A 110 0.79 -3.45 -3.86
C VAL A 110 -0.56 -4.11 -3.59
N PRO A 111 -1.14 -3.98 -2.37
CA PRO A 111 -2.46 -4.50 -2.09
C PRO A 111 -3.52 -3.64 -2.79
N LEU A 112 -4.09 -4.15 -3.86
CA LEU A 112 -5.17 -3.51 -4.60
C LEU A 112 -6.51 -4.01 -4.11
N ILE A 113 -7.49 -3.12 -4.10
CA ILE A 113 -8.88 -3.45 -3.77
C ILE A 113 -9.80 -3.00 -4.90
N ASP A 114 -10.85 -3.78 -5.14
CA ASP A 114 -11.90 -3.47 -6.09
C ASP A 114 -12.93 -2.46 -5.53
N GLU A 115 -13.99 -2.18 -6.29
CA GLU A 115 -15.06 -1.27 -5.87
C GLU A 115 -15.90 -1.81 -4.71
N ASP A 116 -15.90 -3.12 -4.50
CA ASP A 116 -16.62 -3.81 -3.43
C ASP A 116 -15.73 -4.04 -2.19
N ASN A 117 -14.53 -3.44 -2.15
CA ASN A 117 -13.51 -3.59 -1.11
C ASN A 117 -12.98 -5.03 -0.95
N HIS A 118 -12.96 -5.83 -2.01
CA HIS A 118 -12.26 -7.11 -2.02
C HIS A 118 -10.83 -6.93 -2.54
N LEU A 119 -9.92 -7.75 -2.02
CA LEU A 119 -8.56 -7.80 -2.54
C LEU A 119 -8.55 -8.34 -3.98
N VAL A 120 -7.87 -7.62 -4.85
CA VAL A 120 -7.59 -8.07 -6.21
C VAL A 120 -6.38 -9.02 -6.14
N GLU A 121 -6.61 -10.28 -6.41
CA GLU A 121 -5.54 -11.27 -6.50
C GLU A 121 -4.87 -11.24 -7.88
N PRO A 122 -3.54 -11.52 -7.96
CA PRO A 122 -2.89 -11.72 -9.26
C PRO A 122 -3.58 -12.88 -9.99
N ALA A 123 -3.78 -12.69 -11.30
CA ALA A 123 -4.31 -13.78 -12.11
C ALA A 123 -3.46 -15.04 -11.85
N SER A 124 -4.08 -16.06 -11.29
CA SER A 124 -3.44 -17.36 -11.07
C SER A 124 -3.01 -17.85 -12.45
N ASN A 125 -1.69 -17.91 -12.69
CA ASN A 125 -1.18 -18.64 -13.83
C ASN A 125 -1.62 -20.10 -13.67
N ALA A 126 -2.77 -20.44 -14.21
CA ALA A 126 -3.15 -21.81 -14.43
C ALA A 126 -2.06 -22.43 -15.32
N LYS A 127 -1.23 -23.26 -14.72
CA LYS A 127 -0.34 -24.16 -15.44
C LYS A 127 -1.16 -25.25 -16.10
#